data_b7ca0ebc89f50664bef7b3f21a58d8a0
#
_entry.id   b7ca0ebc89f50664bef7b3f21a58d8a0
#
_cell.length_a   1.000
_cell.length_b   1.000
_cell.length_c   1.000
_cell.angle_alpha   90.00
_cell.angle_beta   90.00
_cell.angle_gamma   90.00
#
_symmetry.space_group_name_H-M   'P 1'
#
loop_
_entity.id
_entity.type
_entity.pdbx_description
1 polymer ?
#
loop_
_entity_poly.entity_id
_entity_poly.type
_entity_poly.pdbx_seq_one_letter_code
_entity_poly.pdbx_strand_id
1 'polypeptide(L)'
;MHWKEKIGWQKVAKYVFVIVNALAICMNLADAVYFKYTGRRTTATVFSEFSNEGNLGGVFGVELLNHWYLVLLGFIMIAGLVKLYVMPAGMVKIKSMPKYYGVQLIALLLFVPFCIGGMRGGITKAVRPITISNANQYVDRPEDAALVLNTPFSLIRTIGKNVFVIPTYFEEGQMERIYSPVHTVVSDSVTLKKKNVVVLIVESFGSE
;
A
#
# COMPACT_ATOMS: atom_id res chain seq x y z
N MET A 1 -30.88 -10.16 27.47
CA MET A 1 -29.41 -10.04 27.36
C MET A 1 -29.08 -9.63 25.94
N HIS A 2 -28.50 -8.46 25.75
CA HIS A 2 -28.19 -7.92 24.44
C HIS A 2 -27.00 -8.67 23.82
N TRP A 3 -27.04 -8.89 22.53
CA TRP A 3 -26.05 -9.73 21.82
C TRP A 3 -24.61 -9.23 22.02
N LYS A 4 -24.40 -7.92 22.03
CA LYS A 4 -23.09 -7.31 22.26
C LYS A 4 -22.55 -7.45 23.70
N GLU A 5 -23.39 -7.79 24.68
CA GLU A 5 -22.96 -8.07 26.05
C GLU A 5 -22.42 -9.48 26.24
N LYS A 6 -22.61 -10.34 25.24
CA LYS A 6 -22.03 -11.69 25.28
C LYS A 6 -20.52 -11.58 25.20
N ILE A 7 -19.83 -12.16 26.17
CA ILE A 7 -18.35 -12.21 26.23
C ILE A 7 -17.75 -12.75 24.95
N GLY A 8 -18.39 -13.76 24.34
CA GLY A 8 -17.93 -14.33 23.07
C GLY A 8 -17.89 -13.29 21.94
N TRP A 9 -18.92 -12.44 21.80
CA TRP A 9 -18.96 -11.37 20.81
C TRP A 9 -17.88 -10.31 21.05
N GLN A 10 -17.68 -9.92 22.30
CA GLN A 10 -16.66 -8.95 22.67
C GLN A 10 -15.24 -9.48 22.39
N LYS A 11 -15.00 -10.79 22.63
CA LYS A 11 -13.74 -11.42 22.25
C LYS A 11 -13.54 -11.39 20.73
N VAL A 12 -14.55 -11.72 19.93
CA VAL A 12 -14.48 -11.66 18.47
C VAL A 12 -14.15 -10.22 18.01
N ALA A 13 -14.87 -9.22 18.56
CA ALA A 13 -14.59 -7.83 18.24
C ALA A 13 -13.15 -7.41 18.60
N LYS A 14 -12.64 -7.86 19.76
CA LYS A 14 -11.25 -7.65 20.16
C LYS A 14 -10.28 -8.27 19.16
N TYR A 15 -10.48 -9.53 18.77
CA TYR A 15 -9.59 -10.20 17.82
C TYR A 15 -9.59 -9.52 16.45
N VAL A 16 -10.77 -9.18 15.93
CA VAL A 16 -10.87 -8.45 14.66
C VAL A 16 -10.13 -7.11 14.75
N PHE A 17 -10.34 -6.35 15.82
CA PHE A 17 -9.65 -5.08 16.03
C PHE A 17 -8.13 -5.27 16.07
N VAL A 18 -7.64 -6.23 16.86
CA VAL A 18 -6.21 -6.48 17.01
C VAL A 18 -5.59 -6.95 15.68
N ILE A 19 -6.23 -7.87 14.97
CA ILE A 19 -5.71 -8.42 13.71
C ILE A 19 -5.61 -7.32 12.65
N VAL A 20 -6.67 -6.55 12.44
CA VAL A 20 -6.68 -5.48 11.42
C VAL A 20 -5.63 -4.42 11.71
N ASN A 21 -5.53 -3.98 12.97
CA ASN A 21 -4.52 -2.98 13.35
C ASN A 21 -3.09 -3.55 13.35
N ALA A 22 -2.90 -4.81 13.73
CA ALA A 22 -1.60 -5.47 13.64
C ALA A 22 -1.12 -5.57 12.20
N LEU A 23 -1.99 -5.95 11.26
CA LEU A 23 -1.68 -5.94 9.82
C LEU A 23 -1.28 -4.54 9.35
N ALA A 24 -2.02 -3.50 9.75
CA ALA A 24 -1.68 -2.12 9.39
C ALA A 24 -0.32 -1.69 9.96
N ILE A 25 -0.01 -2.06 11.21
CA ILE A 25 1.30 -1.80 11.82
C ILE A 25 2.41 -2.53 11.05
N CYS A 26 2.24 -3.83 10.77
CA CYS A 26 3.22 -4.61 10.03
C CYS A 26 3.48 -4.01 8.63
N MET A 27 2.42 -3.60 7.91
CA MET A 27 2.55 -2.95 6.62
C MET A 27 3.36 -1.64 6.70
N ASN A 28 3.10 -0.80 7.71
CA ASN A 28 3.85 0.45 7.88
C ASN A 28 5.31 0.22 8.28
N LEU A 29 5.60 -0.79 9.11
CA LEU A 29 6.97 -1.12 9.51
C LEU A 29 7.76 -1.73 8.35
N ALA A 30 7.14 -2.61 7.56
CA ALA A 30 7.74 -3.15 6.33
C ALA A 30 8.03 -2.05 5.31
N ASP A 31 7.10 -1.11 5.15
CA ASP A 31 7.27 0.03 4.26
C ASP A 31 8.43 0.96 4.71
N ALA A 32 8.68 1.10 6.00
CA ALA A 32 9.81 1.89 6.49
C ALA A 32 11.15 1.31 6.00
N VAL A 33 11.26 -0.01 5.85
CA VAL A 33 12.42 -0.66 5.24
C VAL A 33 12.41 -0.47 3.73
N TYR A 34 11.29 -0.75 3.07
CA TYR A 34 11.14 -0.63 1.62
C TYR A 34 11.42 0.80 1.12
N PHE A 35 10.92 1.80 1.82
CA PHE A 35 11.12 3.22 1.48
C PHE A 35 12.60 3.62 1.47
N LYS A 36 13.40 3.05 2.38
CA LYS A 36 14.85 3.32 2.42
C LYS A 36 15.57 2.92 1.13
N TYR A 37 15.10 1.86 0.47
CA TYR A 37 15.69 1.36 -0.77
C TYR A 37 15.12 2.00 -2.04
N THR A 38 13.83 2.33 -2.00
CA THR A 38 13.10 2.74 -3.21
C THR A 38 12.79 4.22 -3.28
N GLY A 39 12.87 4.96 -2.14
CA GLY A 39 12.47 6.36 -2.03
C GLY A 39 10.97 6.61 -2.25
N ARG A 40 10.16 5.56 -2.35
CA ARG A 40 8.73 5.64 -2.61
C ARG A 40 7.91 4.76 -1.68
N ARG A 41 6.66 5.17 -1.43
CA ARG A 41 5.72 4.41 -0.61
C ARG A 41 5.31 3.11 -1.31
N THR A 42 5.18 2.03 -0.54
CA THR A 42 4.72 0.73 -1.04
C THR A 42 3.33 0.83 -1.66
N THR A 43 3.20 0.34 -2.87
CA THR A 43 1.96 0.24 -3.64
C THR A 43 1.66 -1.22 -3.98
N ALA A 44 0.48 -1.50 -4.52
CA ALA A 44 0.11 -2.88 -4.87
C ALA A 44 1.00 -3.50 -5.96
N THR A 45 1.77 -2.70 -6.71
CA THR A 45 2.74 -3.19 -7.71
C THR A 45 3.86 -4.03 -7.09
N VAL A 46 4.15 -3.82 -5.81
CA VAL A 46 5.16 -4.59 -5.08
C VAL A 46 4.88 -6.10 -5.13
N PHE A 47 3.61 -6.50 -5.14
CA PHE A 47 3.25 -7.91 -5.24
C PHE A 47 3.62 -8.54 -6.59
N SER A 48 3.54 -7.76 -7.68
CA SER A 48 3.99 -8.22 -9.00
C SER A 48 5.50 -8.19 -9.13
N GLU A 49 6.17 -7.21 -8.54
CA GLU A 49 7.62 -7.13 -8.47
C GLU A 49 8.19 -8.37 -7.76
N PHE A 50 7.64 -8.70 -6.60
CA PHE A 50 8.07 -9.87 -5.82
C PHE A 50 7.66 -11.22 -6.42
N SER A 51 6.61 -11.29 -7.24
CA SER A 51 6.20 -12.57 -7.85
C SER A 51 7.27 -13.15 -8.78
N ASN A 52 8.16 -12.32 -9.29
CA ASN A 52 9.25 -12.72 -10.20
C ASN A 52 10.54 -13.10 -9.46
N GLU A 53 10.60 -12.88 -8.14
CA GLU A 53 11.78 -13.17 -7.33
C GLU A 53 11.76 -14.61 -6.80
N GLY A 54 12.71 -15.44 -7.24
CA GLY A 54 12.81 -16.85 -6.81
C GLY A 54 13.24 -17.06 -5.36
N ASN A 55 13.81 -16.05 -4.68
CA ASN A 55 14.38 -16.17 -3.33
C ASN A 55 13.78 -15.20 -2.30
N LEU A 56 12.49 -14.97 -2.37
CA LEU A 56 11.79 -14.06 -1.45
C LEU A 56 12.02 -14.39 0.03
N GLY A 57 11.96 -15.69 0.39
CA GLY A 57 12.13 -16.11 1.79
C GLY A 57 13.49 -15.76 2.37
N GLY A 58 14.55 -15.88 1.56
CA GLY A 58 15.91 -15.51 1.96
C GLY A 58 16.06 -14.01 2.17
N VAL A 59 15.53 -13.21 1.24
CA VAL A 59 15.58 -11.75 1.31
C VAL A 59 14.81 -11.25 2.54
N PHE A 60 13.58 -11.72 2.75
CA PHE A 60 12.80 -11.37 3.94
C PHE A 60 13.49 -11.77 5.25
N GLY A 61 14.10 -12.95 5.30
CA GLY A 61 14.82 -13.42 6.49
C GLY A 61 15.99 -12.51 6.84
N VAL A 62 16.80 -12.15 5.86
CA VAL A 62 17.94 -11.24 6.05
C VAL A 62 17.46 -9.84 6.48
N GLU A 63 16.42 -9.30 5.83
CA GLU A 63 15.89 -7.98 6.18
C GLU A 63 15.26 -7.94 7.58
N LEU A 64 14.59 -9.00 8.02
CA LEU A 64 14.10 -9.11 9.40
C LEU A 64 15.22 -9.09 10.43
N LEU A 65 16.34 -9.76 10.14
CA LEU A 65 17.51 -9.78 11.03
C LEU A 65 18.22 -8.43 11.03
N ASN A 66 18.40 -7.79 9.89
CA ASN A 66 19.04 -6.49 9.78
C ASN A 66 18.23 -5.38 10.48
N HIS A 67 16.90 -5.50 10.46
CA HIS A 67 15.98 -4.53 11.06
C HIS A 67 15.24 -5.08 12.29
N TRP A 68 15.91 -5.92 13.09
CA TRP A 68 15.33 -6.55 14.28
C TRP A 68 14.67 -5.56 15.26
N TYR A 69 15.17 -4.32 15.33
CA TYR A 69 14.60 -3.27 16.16
C TYR A 69 13.19 -2.85 15.73
N LEU A 70 12.88 -2.87 14.41
CA LEU A 70 11.52 -2.63 13.89
C LEU A 70 10.59 -3.79 14.24
N VAL A 71 11.10 -5.02 14.18
CA VAL A 71 10.34 -6.21 14.59
C VAL A 71 9.99 -6.12 16.07
N LEU A 72 10.95 -5.76 16.92
CA LEU A 72 10.72 -5.55 18.35
C LEU A 72 9.69 -4.44 18.59
N LEU A 73 9.81 -3.31 17.89
CA LEU A 73 8.85 -2.21 17.96
C LEU A 73 7.44 -2.68 17.57
N GLY A 74 7.31 -3.47 16.52
CA GLY A 74 6.05 -4.07 16.08
C GLY A 74 5.41 -4.92 17.17
N PHE A 75 6.19 -5.78 17.81
CA PHE A 75 5.72 -6.59 18.94
C PHE A 75 5.25 -5.73 20.12
N ILE A 76 5.99 -4.68 20.48
CA ILE A 76 5.61 -3.76 21.54
C ILE A 76 4.30 -3.05 21.21
N MET A 77 4.14 -2.57 19.96
CA MET A 77 2.92 -1.90 19.52
C MET A 77 1.71 -2.84 19.54
N ILE A 78 1.85 -4.08 19.04
CA ILE A 78 0.78 -5.08 19.05
C ILE A 78 0.42 -5.48 20.48
N ALA A 79 1.42 -5.69 21.35
CA ALA A 79 1.18 -5.98 22.75
C ALA A 79 0.45 -4.80 23.45
N GLY A 80 0.82 -3.57 23.09
CA GLY A 80 0.12 -2.35 23.52
C GLY A 80 -1.34 -2.35 23.10
N LEU A 81 -1.64 -2.67 21.84
CA LEU A 81 -3.03 -2.78 21.34
C LEU A 81 -3.85 -3.80 22.13
N VAL A 82 -3.27 -4.98 22.39
CA VAL A 82 -3.94 -6.03 23.15
C VAL A 82 -4.22 -5.60 24.59
N LYS A 83 -3.25 -4.93 25.22
CA LYS A 83 -3.32 -4.50 26.62
C LYS A 83 -4.24 -3.28 26.81
N LEU A 84 -4.19 -2.32 25.89
CA LEU A 84 -5.00 -1.10 25.96
C LEU A 84 -6.45 -1.32 25.50
N TYR A 85 -6.76 -2.43 24.85
CA TYR A 85 -8.13 -2.74 24.46
C TYR A 85 -8.97 -3.04 25.68
N VAL A 86 -9.82 -2.11 26.03
CA VAL A 86 -10.77 -2.23 27.15
C VAL A 86 -12.05 -2.91 26.66
N MET A 87 -12.35 -4.09 27.22
CA MET A 87 -13.66 -4.69 27.00
C MET A 87 -14.71 -3.92 27.78
N PRO A 88 -15.81 -3.48 27.15
CA PRO A 88 -16.87 -2.81 27.88
C PRO A 88 -17.50 -3.77 28.90
N ALA A 89 -17.22 -3.50 30.15
CA ALA A 89 -17.78 -4.22 31.30
C ALA A 89 -18.94 -3.39 31.85
N GLY A 90 -20.15 -3.66 31.42
CA GLY A 90 -21.31 -2.97 31.98
C GLY A 90 -22.62 -3.39 31.32
N MET A 91 -23.65 -3.52 32.15
CA MET A 91 -24.99 -3.76 31.63
C MET A 91 -25.52 -2.48 30.94
N VAL A 92 -26.12 -2.66 29.79
CA VAL A 92 -26.83 -1.58 29.12
C VAL A 92 -28.00 -1.13 29.99
N LYS A 93 -28.04 0.16 30.34
CA LYS A 93 -29.09 0.73 31.20
C LYS A 93 -30.47 0.74 30.54
N ILE A 94 -30.55 0.55 29.21
CA ILE A 94 -31.82 0.57 28.47
C ILE A 94 -32.44 -0.82 28.50
N LYS A 95 -33.48 -1.01 29.31
CA LYS A 95 -34.20 -2.29 29.46
C LYS A 95 -35.12 -2.61 28.28
N SER A 96 -35.65 -1.59 27.59
CA SER A 96 -36.60 -1.78 26.48
C SER A 96 -35.85 -2.10 25.19
N MET A 97 -36.10 -3.27 24.60
CA MET A 97 -35.49 -3.71 23.32
C MET A 97 -35.70 -2.71 22.17
N PRO A 98 -36.91 -2.21 21.88
CA PRO A 98 -37.12 -1.25 20.79
C PRO A 98 -36.33 0.03 20.99
N LYS A 99 -36.29 0.56 22.20
CA LYS A 99 -35.50 1.77 22.53
C LYS A 99 -34.04 1.53 22.38
N TYR A 100 -33.55 0.35 22.77
CA TYR A 100 -32.14 -0.02 22.62
C TYR A 100 -31.70 -0.04 21.14
N TYR A 101 -32.46 -0.76 20.30
CA TYR A 101 -32.12 -0.81 18.86
C TYR A 101 -32.33 0.52 18.16
N GLY A 102 -33.34 1.30 18.56
CA GLY A 102 -33.54 2.66 18.05
C GLY A 102 -32.36 3.58 18.33
N VAL A 103 -31.84 3.59 19.58
CA VAL A 103 -30.65 4.37 19.93
C VAL A 103 -29.39 3.87 19.16
N GLN A 104 -29.26 2.56 18.99
CA GLN A 104 -28.11 2.02 18.20
C GLN A 104 -28.20 2.43 16.73
N LEU A 105 -29.40 2.42 16.13
CA LEU A 105 -29.62 2.86 14.76
C LEU A 105 -29.25 4.33 14.58
N ILE A 106 -29.76 5.19 15.49
CA ILE A 106 -29.46 6.63 15.49
C ILE A 106 -27.95 6.84 15.64
N ALA A 107 -27.29 6.15 16.60
CA ALA A 107 -25.87 6.24 16.80
C ALA A 107 -25.09 5.83 15.55
N LEU A 108 -25.51 4.76 14.86
CA LEU A 108 -24.90 4.32 13.61
C LEU A 108 -25.06 5.36 12.49
N LEU A 109 -26.29 5.90 12.34
CA LEU A 109 -26.59 6.91 11.33
C LEU A 109 -25.84 8.23 11.54
N LEU A 110 -25.45 8.55 12.77
CA LEU A 110 -24.61 9.71 13.07
C LEU A 110 -23.13 9.40 12.95
N PHE A 111 -22.70 8.23 13.43
CA PHE A 111 -21.30 7.86 13.48
C PHE A 111 -20.70 7.56 12.10
N VAL A 112 -21.44 6.86 11.23
CA VAL A 112 -20.96 6.52 9.88
C VAL A 112 -20.68 7.77 9.03
N PRO A 113 -21.61 8.74 8.89
CA PRO A 113 -21.32 9.99 8.17
C PRO A 113 -20.18 10.80 8.81
N PHE A 114 -20.09 10.80 10.14
CA PHE A 114 -18.99 11.45 10.85
C PHE A 114 -17.63 10.83 10.48
N CYS A 115 -17.52 9.50 10.49
CA CYS A 115 -16.31 8.80 10.08
C CYS A 115 -15.98 9.05 8.60
N ILE A 116 -16.99 9.01 7.71
CA ILE A 116 -16.80 9.28 6.28
C ILE A 116 -16.32 10.73 6.08
N GLY A 117 -16.95 11.70 6.79
CA GLY A 117 -16.53 13.11 6.73
C GLY A 117 -15.09 13.31 7.21
N GLY A 118 -14.69 12.63 8.31
CA GLY A 118 -13.33 12.65 8.80
C GLY A 118 -12.32 12.06 7.81
N MET A 119 -12.65 10.91 7.22
CA MET A 119 -11.78 10.27 6.21
C MET A 119 -11.65 11.09 4.92
N ARG A 120 -12.68 11.85 4.57
CA ARG A 120 -12.67 12.70 3.36
C ARG A 120 -12.07 14.08 3.61
N GLY A 121 -11.84 14.47 4.86
CA GLY A 121 -11.41 15.83 5.22
C GLY A 121 -12.52 16.89 5.09
N GLY A 122 -13.80 16.48 5.00
CA GLY A 122 -14.94 17.38 4.94
C GLY A 122 -16.23 16.71 4.50
N ILE A 123 -17.35 17.41 4.75
CA ILE A 123 -18.71 16.89 4.52
C ILE A 123 -19.30 17.41 3.21
N THR A 124 -18.71 18.45 2.61
CA THR A 124 -19.23 19.09 1.40
C THR A 124 -19.02 18.24 0.16
N LYS A 125 -19.90 18.38 -0.84
CA LYS A 125 -19.81 17.66 -2.12
C LYS A 125 -18.54 17.99 -2.90
N ALA A 126 -17.95 19.16 -2.67
CA ALA A 126 -16.71 19.63 -3.31
C ALA A 126 -15.48 18.86 -2.82
N VAL A 127 -15.51 18.26 -1.63
CA VAL A 127 -14.37 17.50 -1.08
C VAL A 127 -14.31 16.14 -1.74
N ARG A 128 -13.31 15.97 -2.61
CA ARG A 128 -13.03 14.66 -3.23
C ARG A 128 -12.29 13.76 -2.22
N PRO A 129 -12.50 12.44 -2.28
CA PRO A 129 -11.69 11.51 -1.49
C PRO A 129 -10.21 11.75 -1.77
N ILE A 130 -9.40 11.76 -0.71
CA ILE A 130 -7.94 11.92 -0.84
C ILE A 130 -7.39 10.86 -1.80
N THR A 131 -6.65 11.31 -2.81
CA THR A 131 -5.91 10.46 -3.74
C THR A 131 -4.43 10.57 -3.44
N ILE A 132 -3.63 9.66 -3.98
CA ILE A 132 -2.17 9.70 -3.84
C ILE A 132 -1.62 11.04 -4.35
N SER A 133 -2.16 11.54 -5.47
CA SER A 133 -1.75 12.83 -6.06
C SER A 133 -2.07 14.05 -5.18
N ASN A 134 -3.07 13.96 -4.32
CA ASN A 134 -3.42 15.08 -3.45
C ASN A 134 -2.42 15.26 -2.29
N ALA A 135 -1.60 14.27 -2.00
CA ALA A 135 -0.57 14.38 -0.98
C ALA A 135 0.42 15.50 -1.29
N ASN A 136 0.70 15.75 -2.57
CA ASN A 136 1.60 16.81 -3.01
C ASN A 136 1.12 18.23 -2.63
N GLN A 137 -0.16 18.41 -2.28
CA GLN A 137 -0.69 19.71 -1.84
C GLN A 137 -0.26 20.09 -0.41
N TYR A 138 0.24 19.13 0.35
CA TYR A 138 0.59 19.26 1.76
C TYR A 138 2.09 19.26 2.01
N VAL A 139 2.90 19.22 0.97
CA VAL A 139 4.36 19.14 1.05
C VAL A 139 5.02 20.07 0.05
N ASP A 140 6.17 20.61 0.41
CA ASP A 140 6.95 21.47 -0.47
C ASP A 140 7.79 20.66 -1.48
N ARG A 141 8.20 19.45 -1.09
CA ARG A 141 8.97 18.54 -1.93
C ARG A 141 8.12 17.32 -2.31
N PRO A 142 8.08 16.90 -3.57
CA PRO A 142 7.33 15.72 -4.01
C PRO A 142 7.71 14.44 -3.25
N GLU A 143 8.96 14.31 -2.82
CA GLU A 143 9.47 13.18 -2.04
C GLU A 143 8.78 13.05 -0.68
N ASP A 144 8.45 14.17 -0.06
CA ASP A 144 7.79 14.23 1.24
C ASP A 144 6.30 13.82 1.17
N ALA A 145 5.72 13.71 -0.03
CA ALA A 145 4.36 13.20 -0.22
C ALA A 145 4.18 11.79 0.35
N ALA A 146 5.24 11.01 0.39
CA ALA A 146 5.26 9.71 1.02
C ALA A 146 5.00 9.75 2.54
N LEU A 147 5.33 10.86 3.22
CA LEU A 147 5.08 11.02 4.66
C LEU A 147 3.61 11.29 4.96
N VAL A 148 2.90 11.96 4.04
CA VAL A 148 1.46 12.26 4.16
C VAL A 148 0.61 11.01 4.00
N LEU A 149 1.06 10.06 3.18
CA LEU A 149 0.34 8.82 2.89
C LEU A 149 0.71 7.73 3.88
N ASN A 150 -0.27 6.96 4.33
CA ASN A 150 0.00 5.72 5.06
C ASN A 150 0.01 4.52 4.12
N THR A 151 0.76 3.49 4.46
CA THR A 151 0.97 2.30 3.62
C THR A 151 -0.31 1.52 3.33
N PRO A 152 -1.19 1.21 4.32
CA PRO A 152 -2.47 0.57 4.05
C PRO A 152 -3.34 1.33 3.06
N PHE A 153 -3.40 2.66 3.16
CA PHE A 153 -4.14 3.49 2.21
C PHE A 153 -3.55 3.39 0.81
N SER A 154 -2.22 3.51 0.67
CA SER A 154 -1.52 3.43 -0.62
C SER A 154 -1.73 2.09 -1.29
N LEU A 155 -1.62 0.98 -0.54
CA LEU A 155 -1.89 -0.36 -1.03
C LEU A 155 -3.32 -0.51 -1.52
N ILE A 156 -4.32 -0.18 -0.70
CA ILE A 156 -5.75 -0.32 -1.06
C ILE A 156 -6.10 0.54 -2.28
N ARG A 157 -5.56 1.74 -2.37
CA ARG A 157 -5.87 2.68 -3.48
C ARG A 157 -5.21 2.31 -4.80
N THR A 158 -4.19 1.47 -4.78
CA THR A 158 -3.46 1.03 -5.97
C THR A 158 -3.81 -0.39 -6.42
N ILE A 159 -4.60 -1.15 -5.63
CA ILE A 159 -5.11 -2.45 -6.05
C ILE A 159 -5.92 -2.30 -7.35
N GLY A 160 -5.58 -3.12 -8.34
CA GLY A 160 -6.25 -3.14 -9.64
C GLY A 160 -5.98 -1.94 -10.55
N LYS A 161 -5.05 -1.04 -10.15
CA LYS A 161 -4.58 0.01 -11.04
C LYS A 161 -3.30 -0.47 -11.73
N ASN A 162 -3.38 -0.74 -13.01
CA ASN A 162 -2.19 -0.95 -13.82
C ASN A 162 -1.46 0.39 -13.91
N VAL A 163 -0.28 0.46 -13.33
CA VAL A 163 0.57 1.66 -13.35
C VAL A 163 1.14 1.88 -14.76
N PHE A 164 1.25 0.82 -15.54
CA PHE A 164 1.78 0.86 -16.89
C PHE A 164 0.78 0.23 -17.88
N VAL A 165 0.15 1.07 -18.68
CA VAL A 165 -0.61 0.61 -19.85
C VAL A 165 0.35 0.66 -21.02
N ILE A 166 0.71 -0.50 -21.56
CA ILE A 166 1.50 -0.57 -22.78
C ILE A 166 0.61 -0.01 -23.92
N PRO A 167 0.94 1.15 -24.47
CA PRO A 167 0.13 1.71 -25.55
C PRO A 167 0.35 0.89 -26.81
N THR A 168 -0.70 0.33 -27.35
CA THR A 168 -0.72 -0.35 -28.65
C THR A 168 -1.02 0.69 -29.74
N TYR A 169 0.03 1.34 -30.24
CA TYR A 169 -0.11 2.32 -31.34
C TYR A 169 -0.19 1.65 -32.71
N PHE A 170 0.29 0.42 -32.84
CA PHE A 170 0.35 -0.31 -34.11
C PHE A 170 -0.21 -1.71 -33.94
N GLU A 171 -0.81 -2.25 -34.99
CA GLU A 171 -1.18 -3.66 -35.04
C GLU A 171 0.09 -4.53 -35.10
N GLU A 172 -0.05 -5.79 -34.65
CA GLU A 172 1.04 -6.76 -34.66
C GLU A 172 1.62 -6.92 -36.07
N GLY A 173 2.93 -6.70 -36.25
CA GLY A 173 3.64 -6.74 -37.52
C GLY A 173 3.63 -5.44 -38.35
N GLN A 174 2.86 -4.41 -37.98
CA GLN A 174 2.94 -3.11 -38.69
C GLN A 174 4.26 -2.40 -38.35
N MET A 175 4.71 -2.47 -37.09
CA MET A 175 5.94 -1.84 -36.67
C MET A 175 7.17 -2.40 -37.41
N GLU A 176 7.23 -3.71 -37.63
CA GLU A 176 8.30 -4.35 -38.39
C GLU A 176 8.33 -3.96 -39.87
N ARG A 177 7.16 -3.62 -40.47
CA ARG A 177 7.09 -3.11 -41.84
C ARG A 177 7.55 -1.66 -41.98
N ILE A 178 7.34 -0.86 -40.92
CA ILE A 178 7.74 0.56 -40.92
C ILE A 178 9.22 0.68 -40.57
N TYR A 179 9.66 -0.07 -39.55
CA TYR A 179 11.06 -0.05 -39.09
C TYR A 179 11.41 -1.38 -38.46
N SER A 180 12.44 -2.02 -39.00
CA SER A 180 13.04 -3.21 -38.38
C SER A 180 14.36 -2.79 -37.69
N PRO A 181 14.51 -3.02 -36.38
CA PRO A 181 15.78 -2.79 -35.69
C PRO A 181 16.86 -3.79 -36.08
N VAL A 182 16.48 -4.88 -36.76
CA VAL A 182 17.42 -5.89 -37.24
C VAL A 182 17.91 -5.50 -38.63
N HIS A 183 19.11 -4.98 -38.72
CA HIS A 183 19.76 -4.65 -39.98
C HIS A 183 20.67 -5.78 -40.37
N THR A 184 20.39 -6.45 -41.47
CA THR A 184 21.34 -7.40 -42.10
C THR A 184 22.36 -6.60 -42.88
N VAL A 185 23.60 -6.60 -42.40
CA VAL A 185 24.71 -6.01 -43.15
C VAL A 185 25.03 -6.96 -44.31
N VAL A 186 24.73 -6.52 -45.51
CA VAL A 186 25.25 -7.20 -46.71
C VAL A 186 26.73 -6.93 -46.76
N SER A 187 27.54 -7.91 -46.41
CA SER A 187 28.99 -7.83 -46.42
C SER A 187 29.48 -7.96 -47.86
N ASP A 188 29.73 -6.85 -48.53
CA ASP A 188 30.65 -6.84 -49.63
C ASP A 188 32.04 -7.04 -49.01
N SER A 189 32.66 -8.18 -49.27
CA SER A 189 34.02 -8.66 -49.03
C SER A 189 35.06 -7.66 -48.45
N VAL A 190 34.69 -7.02 -47.34
CA VAL A 190 35.59 -6.16 -46.59
C VAL A 190 36.35 -7.01 -45.59
N THR A 191 37.65 -7.01 -45.68
CA THR A 191 38.57 -7.65 -44.72
C THR A 191 38.18 -7.31 -43.31
N LEU A 192 37.83 -8.32 -42.53
CA LEU A 192 37.36 -8.20 -41.14
C LEU A 192 38.46 -7.54 -40.29
N LYS A 193 38.30 -6.26 -39.96
CA LYS A 193 39.16 -5.59 -39.01
C LYS A 193 38.70 -5.92 -37.61
N LYS A 194 39.43 -6.69 -36.86
CA LYS A 194 39.15 -6.98 -35.45
C LYS A 194 39.21 -5.67 -34.67
N LYS A 195 38.08 -5.22 -34.17
CA LYS A 195 37.98 -4.06 -33.29
C LYS A 195 37.44 -4.53 -31.93
N ASN A 196 37.94 -3.92 -30.87
CA ASN A 196 37.36 -4.10 -29.54
C ASN A 196 36.07 -3.24 -29.46
N VAL A 197 34.95 -3.85 -29.06
CA VAL A 197 33.68 -3.16 -28.85
C VAL A 197 33.43 -3.14 -27.35
N VAL A 198 33.27 -1.96 -26.80
CA VAL A 198 32.87 -1.76 -25.40
C VAL A 198 31.44 -1.22 -25.41
N VAL A 199 30.54 -1.97 -24.79
CA VAL A 199 29.13 -1.54 -24.62
C VAL A 199 28.98 -1.08 -23.19
N LEU A 200 28.63 0.20 -23.02
CA LEU A 200 28.30 0.79 -21.71
C LEU A 200 26.77 0.89 -21.61
N ILE A 201 26.19 0.10 -20.72
CA ILE A 201 24.77 0.21 -20.38
C ILE A 201 24.68 1.14 -19.18
N VAL A 202 24.15 2.35 -19.40
CA VAL A 202 24.00 3.37 -18.37
C VAL A 202 22.54 3.49 -18.04
N GLU A 203 22.18 3.23 -16.78
CA GLU A 203 20.82 3.37 -16.27
C GLU A 203 20.69 4.69 -15.50
N SER A 204 19.52 5.33 -15.62
CA SER A 204 19.19 6.56 -14.89
C SER A 204 20.16 7.73 -15.13
N PHE A 205 20.59 7.89 -16.36
CA PHE A 205 21.49 8.98 -16.75
C PHE A 205 20.67 10.26 -16.98
N GLY A 206 20.64 11.12 -15.96
CA GLY A 206 20.03 12.44 -16.04
C GLY A 206 21.12 13.52 -15.96
N SER A 207 20.92 14.62 -16.66
CA SER A 207 21.67 15.87 -16.42
C SER A 207 21.01 16.60 -15.27
N GLU A 208 21.57 16.59 -14.08
CA GLU A 208 21.23 17.53 -13.02
C GLU A 208 22.09 18.81 -13.17
#